data_9df93ee174564b0a177fa19691b410c7
#
_entry.id   9df93ee174564b0a177fa19691b410c7
#
_cell.length_a   1.000
_cell.length_b   1.000
_cell.length_c   1.000
_cell.angle_alpha   90.00
_cell.angle_beta   90.00
_cell.angle_gamma   90.00
#
_symmetry.space_group_name_H-M   'P 1'
#
loop_
_entity.id
_entity.type
_entity.pdbx_description
1 polymer ?
#
loop_
_entity_poly.entity_id
_entity_poly.type
_entity_poly.pdbx_seq_one_letter_code
_entity_poly.pdbx_strand_id
1 'polypeptide(L)'
;VTNIFKVFLIVCAILVMLGGIIVIGLGGTVNQGIGSALAGGEIKERDITAFAELGERELGRRLIEGGDYALAIGIYAMISGIAIILLALVLHFVSRIFKDFMESYSPFQPGILKNLKIALILIVVYTAQSGLGIAVVTAMAAWCVINIFEYGCELQRQSDETL
;
A
#
# COMPACT_ATOMS: atom_id res chain seq x y z
N VAL A 1 -6.81 17.24 -11.60
CA VAL A 1 -5.45 16.74 -11.22
C VAL A 1 -5.56 15.43 -10.46
N THR A 2 -6.40 15.32 -9.42
CA THR A 2 -6.48 14.13 -8.54
C THR A 2 -6.94 12.86 -9.28
N ASN A 3 -7.86 12.95 -10.24
CA ASN A 3 -8.34 11.79 -10.99
C ASN A 3 -7.30 11.26 -11.97
N ILE A 4 -6.54 12.15 -12.62
CA ILE A 4 -5.45 11.76 -13.52
C ILE A 4 -4.37 11.01 -12.74
N PHE A 5 -4.01 11.49 -11.54
CA PHE A 5 -3.02 10.85 -10.70
C PHE A 5 -3.45 9.46 -10.22
N LYS A 6 -4.74 9.29 -9.86
CA LYS A 6 -5.29 7.96 -9.49
C LYS A 6 -5.23 6.97 -10.65
N VAL A 7 -5.65 7.40 -11.85
CA VAL A 7 -5.59 6.55 -13.05
C VAL A 7 -4.14 6.17 -13.35
N PHE A 8 -3.21 7.10 -13.24
CA PHE A 8 -1.79 6.84 -13.41
C PHE A 8 -1.28 5.78 -12.43
N LEU A 9 -1.61 5.89 -11.13
CA LEU A 9 -1.21 4.89 -10.13
C LEU A 9 -1.79 3.50 -10.43
N ILE A 10 -3.05 3.41 -10.86
CA ILE A 10 -3.68 2.13 -11.20
C ILE A 10 -2.99 1.51 -12.42
N VAL A 11 -2.69 2.31 -13.44
CA VAL A 11 -1.96 1.82 -14.62
C VAL A 11 -0.56 1.33 -14.23
N CYS A 12 0.17 2.09 -13.41
CA CYS A 12 1.47 1.66 -12.89
C CYS A 12 1.38 0.35 -12.10
N ALA A 13 0.37 0.20 -11.24
CA ALA A 13 0.16 -1.03 -10.48
C ALA A 13 -0.07 -2.24 -11.40
N ILE A 14 -0.92 -2.09 -12.42
CA ILE A 14 -1.19 -3.15 -13.40
C ILE A 14 0.09 -3.52 -14.14
N LEU A 15 0.87 -2.54 -14.60
CA LEU A 15 2.13 -2.80 -15.31
C LEU A 15 3.15 -3.52 -14.43
N VAL A 16 3.27 -3.13 -13.15
CA VAL A 16 4.17 -3.79 -12.19
C VAL A 16 3.72 -5.24 -11.94
N MET A 17 2.43 -5.49 -11.75
CA MET A 17 1.90 -6.84 -11.54
C MET A 17 2.09 -7.73 -12.79
N LEU A 18 1.80 -7.20 -14.00
CA LEU A 18 2.04 -7.91 -15.24
C LEU A 18 3.53 -8.22 -15.44
N GLY A 19 4.41 -7.27 -15.15
CA GLY A 19 5.86 -7.49 -15.14
C GLY A 19 6.26 -8.63 -14.20
N GLY A 20 5.70 -8.66 -12.98
CA GLY A 20 5.94 -9.74 -12.02
C GLY A 20 5.50 -11.12 -12.54
N ILE A 21 4.33 -11.21 -13.15
CA ILE A 21 3.82 -12.46 -13.75
C ILE A 21 4.73 -12.92 -14.90
N ILE A 22 5.17 -12.01 -15.76
CA ILE A 22 6.08 -12.32 -16.88
C ILE A 22 7.42 -12.85 -16.35
N VAL A 23 7.98 -12.21 -15.31
CA VAL A 23 9.24 -12.64 -14.68
C VAL A 23 9.10 -14.03 -14.10
N ILE A 24 8.01 -14.37 -13.44
CA ILE A 24 7.73 -15.73 -12.94
C ILE A 24 7.61 -16.71 -14.11
N GLY A 25 6.89 -16.34 -15.17
CA GLY A 25 6.72 -17.18 -16.37
C GLY A 25 8.02 -17.48 -17.11
N LEU A 26 8.98 -16.55 -17.08
CA LEU A 26 10.32 -16.70 -17.65
C LEU A 26 11.34 -17.22 -16.63
N GLY A 27 10.90 -17.84 -15.55
CA GLY A 27 11.70 -18.20 -14.37
C GLY A 27 13.02 -18.87 -14.69
N GLY A 28 13.03 -19.88 -15.58
CA GLY A 28 14.27 -20.57 -15.98
C GLY A 28 15.32 -19.65 -16.60
N THR A 29 14.91 -18.80 -17.55
CA THR A 29 15.81 -17.86 -18.24
C THR A 29 16.32 -16.77 -17.29
N VAL A 30 15.44 -16.25 -16.43
CA VAL A 30 15.77 -15.21 -15.45
C VAL A 30 16.74 -15.75 -14.39
N ASN A 31 16.48 -16.95 -13.85
CA ASN A 31 17.34 -17.58 -12.85
C ASN A 31 18.73 -17.89 -13.41
N GLN A 32 18.82 -18.41 -14.66
CA GLN A 32 20.09 -18.64 -15.32
C GLN A 32 20.86 -17.34 -15.59
N GLY A 33 20.16 -16.29 -16.07
CA GLY A 33 20.77 -15.00 -16.31
C GLY A 33 21.33 -14.36 -15.05
N ILE A 34 20.57 -14.33 -13.97
CA ILE A 34 21.01 -13.78 -12.69
C ILE A 34 22.13 -14.65 -12.08
N GLY A 35 21.97 -15.98 -12.10
CA GLY A 35 22.99 -16.88 -11.59
C GLY A 35 24.32 -16.77 -12.31
N SER A 36 24.34 -16.60 -13.64
CA SER A 36 25.55 -16.36 -14.43
C SER A 36 26.19 -15.01 -14.14
N ALA A 37 25.39 -13.95 -13.98
CA ALA A 37 25.88 -12.62 -13.62
C ALA A 37 26.48 -12.57 -12.20
N LEU A 38 25.91 -13.30 -11.25
CA LEU A 38 26.45 -13.47 -9.91
C LEU A 38 27.79 -14.23 -9.94
N ALA A 39 27.83 -15.36 -10.66
CA ALA A 39 29.06 -16.16 -10.82
C ALA A 39 30.18 -15.40 -11.53
N GLY A 40 29.82 -14.53 -12.48
CA GLY A 40 30.74 -13.63 -13.19
C GLY A 40 31.18 -12.41 -12.37
N GLY A 41 30.58 -12.15 -11.20
CA GLY A 41 30.87 -10.99 -10.36
C GLY A 41 30.36 -9.67 -10.91
N GLU A 42 29.50 -9.70 -11.93
CA GLU A 42 28.89 -8.51 -12.53
C GLU A 42 27.83 -7.89 -11.60
N ILE A 43 27.15 -8.72 -10.82
CA ILE A 43 26.14 -8.32 -9.83
C ILE A 43 26.52 -8.96 -8.50
N LYS A 44 26.36 -8.22 -7.40
CA LYS A 44 26.53 -8.76 -6.04
C LYS A 44 25.16 -9.17 -5.48
N GLU A 45 25.14 -10.26 -4.73
CA GLU A 45 23.94 -10.73 -4.04
C GLU A 45 23.28 -9.63 -3.20
N ARG A 46 24.10 -8.76 -2.59
CA ARG A 46 23.65 -7.57 -1.86
C ARG A 46 22.85 -6.59 -2.72
N ASP A 47 23.15 -6.49 -4.01
CA ASP A 47 22.44 -5.55 -4.90
C ASP A 47 21.04 -6.07 -5.22
N ILE A 48 20.87 -7.39 -5.33
CA ILE A 48 19.56 -8.03 -5.52
C ILE A 48 18.71 -7.88 -4.27
N THR A 49 19.27 -8.15 -3.10
CA THR A 49 18.57 -8.05 -1.82
C THR A 49 18.22 -6.61 -1.48
N ALA A 50 19.11 -5.64 -1.73
CA ALA A 50 18.87 -4.23 -1.49
C ALA A 50 17.79 -3.66 -2.43
N PHE A 51 17.81 -4.06 -3.71
CA PHE A 51 16.85 -3.59 -4.70
C PHE A 51 15.41 -4.05 -4.39
N ALA A 52 15.26 -5.23 -3.83
CA ALA A 52 13.95 -5.84 -3.60
C ALA A 52 13.48 -5.74 -2.14
N GLU A 53 14.27 -5.17 -1.21
CA GLU A 53 14.03 -5.26 0.25
C GLU A 53 13.69 -6.69 0.72
N LEU A 54 14.09 -7.68 -0.10
CA LEU A 54 13.74 -9.08 0.09
C LEU A 54 14.56 -9.71 1.23
N GLY A 55 15.71 -9.11 1.53
CA GLY A 55 16.62 -9.63 2.58
C GLY A 55 16.03 -9.62 3.99
N GLU A 56 15.08 -8.73 4.27
CA GLU A 56 14.42 -8.63 5.58
C GLU A 56 13.23 -9.59 5.74
N ARG A 57 12.72 -10.14 4.63
CA ARG A 57 11.62 -11.10 4.66
C ARG A 57 12.16 -12.51 4.51
N GLU A 58 11.93 -13.35 5.51
CA GLU A 58 12.37 -14.74 5.58
C GLU A 58 12.08 -15.53 4.29
N LEU A 59 10.93 -15.30 3.66
CA LEU A 59 10.52 -15.97 2.43
C LEU A 59 11.38 -15.52 1.24
N GLY A 60 11.64 -14.22 1.09
CA GLY A 60 12.49 -13.67 0.03
C GLY A 60 13.92 -14.19 0.14
N ARG A 61 14.48 -14.21 1.36
CA ARG A 61 15.80 -14.75 1.63
C ARG A 61 15.91 -16.22 1.24
N ARG A 62 14.97 -17.07 1.64
CA ARG A 62 14.95 -18.49 1.28
C ARG A 62 14.89 -18.73 -0.23
N LEU A 63 14.11 -17.94 -0.95
CA LEU A 63 14.03 -18.03 -2.42
C LEU A 63 15.35 -17.63 -3.09
N ILE A 64 15.99 -16.58 -2.62
CA ILE A 64 17.30 -16.14 -3.13
C ILE A 64 18.39 -17.19 -2.82
N GLU A 65 18.45 -17.72 -1.60
CA GLU A 65 19.37 -18.77 -1.21
C GLU A 65 19.14 -20.08 -2.00
N GLY A 66 17.88 -20.35 -2.40
CA GLY A 66 17.50 -21.46 -3.26
C GLY A 66 17.77 -21.25 -4.77
N GLY A 67 18.19 -20.04 -5.18
CA GLY A 67 18.41 -19.71 -6.59
C GLY A 67 17.14 -19.37 -7.37
N ASP A 68 15.99 -19.25 -6.71
CA ASP A 68 14.69 -18.93 -7.31
C ASP A 68 14.45 -17.41 -7.42
N TYR A 69 15.40 -16.70 -8.04
CA TYR A 69 15.38 -15.24 -8.18
C TYR A 69 14.13 -14.72 -8.89
N ALA A 70 13.69 -15.41 -9.95
CA ALA A 70 12.51 -15.02 -10.70
C ALA A 70 11.25 -15.04 -9.84
N LEU A 71 11.09 -16.06 -9.00
CA LEU A 71 9.96 -16.18 -8.09
C LEU A 71 10.01 -15.08 -7.02
N ALA A 72 11.19 -14.83 -6.46
CA ALA A 72 11.40 -13.78 -5.46
C ALA A 72 11.02 -12.40 -6.02
N ILE A 73 11.55 -12.03 -7.18
CA ILE A 73 11.28 -10.75 -7.85
C ILE A 73 9.81 -10.63 -8.25
N GLY A 74 9.23 -11.70 -8.78
CA GLY A 74 7.84 -11.71 -9.22
C GLY A 74 6.86 -11.55 -8.07
N ILE A 75 7.06 -12.25 -6.95
CA ILE A 75 6.24 -12.08 -5.73
C ILE A 75 6.36 -10.65 -5.19
N TYR A 76 7.57 -10.10 -5.15
CA TYR A 76 7.78 -8.72 -4.71
C TYR A 76 7.05 -7.72 -5.60
N ALA A 77 7.12 -7.89 -6.93
CA ALA A 77 6.39 -7.04 -7.87
C ALA A 77 4.87 -7.12 -7.66
N MET A 78 4.33 -8.31 -7.39
CA MET A 78 2.90 -8.49 -7.08
C MET A 78 2.50 -7.77 -5.80
N ILE A 79 3.27 -7.92 -4.72
CA ILE A 79 3.02 -7.25 -3.44
C ILE A 79 3.10 -5.72 -3.63
N SER A 80 4.10 -5.24 -4.36
CA SER A 80 4.26 -3.81 -4.65
C SER A 80 3.11 -3.25 -5.49
N GLY A 81 2.62 -4.00 -6.47
CA GLY A 81 1.44 -3.65 -7.25
C GLY A 81 0.19 -3.51 -6.39
N ILE A 82 -0.04 -4.46 -5.47
CA ILE A 82 -1.15 -4.40 -4.50
C ILE A 82 -1.00 -3.15 -3.61
N ALA A 83 0.21 -2.84 -3.15
CA ALA A 83 0.48 -1.65 -2.34
C ALA A 83 0.13 -0.35 -3.07
N ILE A 84 0.46 -0.25 -4.36
CA ILE A 84 0.13 0.92 -5.20
C ILE A 84 -1.40 1.04 -5.36
N ILE A 85 -2.13 -0.07 -5.51
CA ILE A 85 -3.60 -0.07 -5.57
C ILE A 85 -4.19 0.43 -4.25
N LEU A 86 -3.70 -0.07 -3.10
CA LEU A 86 -4.15 0.39 -1.79
C LEU A 86 -3.91 1.90 -1.62
N LEU A 87 -2.75 2.39 -2.03
CA LEU A 87 -2.45 3.83 -2.01
C LEU A 87 -3.42 4.63 -2.88
N ALA A 88 -3.75 4.15 -4.09
CA ALA A 88 -4.73 4.79 -4.97
C ALA A 88 -6.12 4.84 -4.34
N LEU A 89 -6.53 3.78 -3.61
CA LEU A 89 -7.78 3.74 -2.85
C LEU A 89 -7.78 4.75 -1.69
N VAL A 90 -6.69 4.81 -0.91
CA VAL A 90 -6.55 5.83 0.15
C VAL A 90 -6.74 7.23 -0.42
N LEU A 91 -6.02 7.56 -1.51
CA LEU A 91 -6.14 8.86 -2.17
C LEU A 91 -7.55 9.12 -2.72
N HIS A 92 -8.28 8.08 -3.13
CA HIS A 92 -9.68 8.21 -3.54
C HIS A 92 -10.54 8.67 -2.38
N PHE A 93 -10.48 8.00 -1.24
CA PHE A 93 -11.29 8.35 -0.06
C PHE A 93 -10.88 9.70 0.54
N VAL A 94 -9.58 9.98 0.64
CA VAL A 94 -9.08 11.29 1.08
C VAL A 94 -9.60 12.41 0.19
N SER A 95 -9.56 12.25 -1.14
CA SER A 95 -10.10 13.25 -2.07
C SER A 95 -11.61 13.45 -1.90
N ARG A 96 -12.34 12.39 -1.55
CA ARG A 96 -13.77 12.45 -1.29
C ARG A 96 -14.08 13.19 0.00
N ILE A 97 -13.31 12.93 1.07
CA ILE A 97 -13.39 13.67 2.32
C ILE A 97 -13.19 15.18 2.09
N PHE A 98 -12.13 15.57 1.37
CA PHE A 98 -11.89 16.98 1.05
C PHE A 98 -13.02 17.62 0.24
N LYS A 99 -13.61 16.87 -0.71
CA LYS A 99 -14.76 17.35 -1.47
C LYS A 99 -15.97 17.58 -0.56
N ASP A 100 -16.27 16.59 0.30
CA ASP A 100 -17.38 16.67 1.24
C ASP A 100 -17.18 17.85 2.24
N PHE A 101 -15.93 18.12 2.67
CA PHE A 101 -15.60 19.30 3.50
C PHE A 101 -15.85 20.63 2.79
N MET A 102 -15.60 20.71 1.50
CA MET A 102 -15.80 21.95 0.74
C MET A 102 -17.28 22.23 0.44
N GLU A 103 -18.10 21.17 0.36
CA GLU A 103 -19.53 21.27 0.05
C GLU A 103 -20.40 21.38 1.31
N SER A 104 -19.89 21.06 2.49
CA SER A 104 -20.64 21.03 3.74
C SER A 104 -20.27 22.16 4.70
N TYR A 105 -21.28 22.68 5.40
CA TYR A 105 -21.08 23.72 6.43
C TYR A 105 -20.44 23.20 7.73
N SER A 106 -20.35 21.87 7.90
CA SER A 106 -19.77 21.27 9.08
C SER A 106 -18.88 20.09 8.73
N PRO A 107 -17.72 19.95 9.40
CA PRO A 107 -16.81 18.81 9.24
C PRO A 107 -17.34 17.52 9.87
N PHE A 108 -18.31 17.59 10.77
CA PHE A 108 -18.81 16.46 11.56
C PHE A 108 -20.09 15.87 10.96
N GLN A 109 -20.02 15.46 9.68
CA GLN A 109 -21.13 14.80 9.01
C GLN A 109 -20.94 13.29 8.95
N PRO A 110 -22.03 12.49 9.02
CA PRO A 110 -21.95 11.02 8.97
C PRO A 110 -21.26 10.49 7.69
N GLY A 111 -21.44 11.20 6.56
CA GLY A 111 -20.80 10.87 5.28
C GLY A 111 -19.28 11.00 5.32
N ILE A 112 -18.79 12.09 5.91
CA ILE A 112 -17.37 12.36 6.09
C ILE A 112 -16.75 11.32 7.03
N LEU A 113 -17.41 11.05 8.16
CA LEU A 113 -16.97 10.03 9.13
C LEU A 113 -16.85 8.64 8.49
N LYS A 114 -17.81 8.25 7.64
CA LYS A 114 -17.76 6.96 6.91
C LYS A 114 -16.55 6.89 5.99
N ASN A 115 -16.31 7.92 5.17
CA ASN A 115 -15.18 7.97 4.25
C ASN A 115 -13.85 8.00 5.00
N LEU A 116 -13.78 8.71 6.13
CA LEU A 116 -12.63 8.77 7.02
C LEU A 116 -12.30 7.40 7.62
N LYS A 117 -13.29 6.67 8.14
CA LYS A 117 -13.10 5.30 8.65
C LYS A 117 -12.50 4.38 7.60
N ILE A 118 -13.04 4.40 6.38
CA ILE A 118 -12.52 3.57 5.28
C ILE A 118 -11.09 3.97 4.94
N ALA A 119 -10.79 5.25 4.79
CA ALA A 119 -9.43 5.73 4.49
C ALA A 119 -8.43 5.29 5.57
N LEU A 120 -8.77 5.42 6.84
CA LEU A 120 -7.91 5.04 7.96
C LEU A 120 -7.67 3.54 8.03
N ILE A 121 -8.70 2.70 7.79
CA ILE A 121 -8.54 1.24 7.70
C ILE A 121 -7.57 0.88 6.57
N LEU A 122 -7.73 1.49 5.39
CA LEU A 122 -6.83 1.25 4.25
C LEU A 122 -5.39 1.66 4.56
N ILE A 123 -5.18 2.76 5.29
CA ILE A 123 -3.85 3.21 5.74
C ILE A 123 -3.23 2.17 6.69
N VAL A 124 -4.00 1.63 7.65
CA VAL A 124 -3.53 0.58 8.56
C VAL A 124 -3.12 -0.67 7.78
N VAL A 125 -3.95 -1.12 6.83
CA VAL A 125 -3.63 -2.26 5.96
C VAL A 125 -2.38 -1.99 5.11
N TYR A 126 -2.25 -0.78 4.57
CA TYR A 126 -1.07 -0.37 3.80
C TYR A 126 0.20 -0.40 4.67
N THR A 127 0.15 0.11 5.90
CA THR A 127 1.32 0.16 6.79
C THR A 127 1.69 -1.21 7.36
N ALA A 128 0.78 -2.20 7.34
CA ALA A 128 1.06 -3.56 7.79
C ALA A 128 2.17 -4.25 6.98
N GLN A 129 2.36 -3.87 5.72
CA GLN A 129 3.47 -4.38 4.91
C GLN A 129 4.84 -3.84 5.33
N SER A 130 4.89 -2.70 6.03
CA SER A 130 6.15 -2.14 6.58
C SER A 130 6.53 -2.75 7.93
N GLY A 131 5.63 -3.52 8.55
CA GLY A 131 5.85 -4.25 9.80
C GLY A 131 4.69 -4.12 10.78
N LEU A 132 4.52 -5.16 11.60
CA LEU A 132 3.42 -5.22 12.59
C LEU A 132 3.48 -4.08 13.61
N GLY A 133 4.67 -3.65 14.04
CA GLY A 133 4.83 -2.55 14.98
C GLY A 133 4.27 -1.24 14.44
N ILE A 134 4.59 -0.90 13.19
CA ILE A 134 4.10 0.30 12.52
C ILE A 134 2.57 0.22 12.33
N ALA A 135 2.05 -0.94 11.93
CA ALA A 135 0.62 -1.15 11.78
C ALA A 135 -0.15 -0.94 13.09
N VAL A 136 0.37 -1.45 14.22
CA VAL A 136 -0.25 -1.26 15.55
C VAL A 136 -0.30 0.21 15.94
N VAL A 137 0.82 0.93 15.80
CA VAL A 137 0.87 2.37 16.12
C VAL A 137 -0.11 3.15 15.22
N THR A 138 -0.12 2.84 13.91
CA THR A 138 -1.06 3.46 12.95
C THR A 138 -2.51 3.15 13.30
N ALA A 139 -2.82 1.91 13.72
CA ALA A 139 -4.17 1.53 14.12
C ALA A 139 -4.62 2.27 15.37
N MET A 140 -3.74 2.45 16.36
CA MET A 140 -4.03 3.23 17.56
C MET A 140 -4.31 4.70 17.22
N ALA A 141 -3.48 5.31 16.36
CA ALA A 141 -3.69 6.68 15.90
C ALA A 141 -5.01 6.82 15.12
N ALA A 142 -5.30 5.88 14.21
CA ALA A 142 -6.55 5.85 13.46
C ALA A 142 -7.77 5.74 14.38
N TRP A 143 -7.69 4.90 15.40
CA TRP A 143 -8.77 4.76 16.39
C TRP A 143 -9.00 6.05 17.17
N CYS A 144 -7.94 6.72 17.63
CA CYS A 144 -8.06 8.03 18.29
C CYS A 144 -8.75 9.07 17.38
N VAL A 145 -8.36 9.15 16.11
CA VAL A 145 -8.97 10.08 15.15
C VAL A 145 -10.45 9.76 14.95
N ILE A 146 -10.82 8.49 14.78
CA ILE A 146 -12.21 8.06 14.62
C ILE A 146 -13.05 8.49 15.84
N ASN A 147 -12.57 8.24 17.06
CA ASN A 147 -13.30 8.61 18.29
C ASN A 147 -13.51 10.13 18.39
N ILE A 148 -12.50 10.94 18.02
CA ILE A 148 -12.64 12.40 18.03
C ILE A 148 -13.75 12.84 17.06
N PHE A 149 -13.77 12.28 15.85
CA PHE A 149 -14.78 12.61 14.85
C PHE A 149 -16.17 12.09 15.23
N GLU A 150 -16.29 10.90 15.81
CA GLU A 150 -17.56 10.37 16.33
C GLU A 150 -18.15 11.27 17.42
N TYR A 151 -17.32 11.69 18.36
CA TYR A 151 -17.73 12.62 19.41
C TYR A 151 -18.16 13.99 18.83
N GLY A 152 -17.43 14.49 17.84
CA GLY A 152 -17.81 15.73 17.14
C GLY A 152 -19.15 15.61 16.40
N CYS A 153 -19.41 14.49 15.73
CA CYS A 153 -20.71 14.24 15.09
C CYS A 153 -21.85 14.16 16.11
N GLU A 154 -21.62 13.56 17.27
CA GLU A 154 -22.65 13.46 18.32
C GLU A 154 -22.94 14.83 18.96
N LEU A 155 -21.92 15.66 19.23
CA LEU A 155 -22.11 17.02 19.73
C LEU A 155 -22.90 17.89 18.75
N GLN A 156 -22.59 17.77 17.45
CA GLN A 156 -23.33 18.50 16.42
C GLN A 156 -24.79 18.09 16.37
N ARG A 157 -25.07 16.76 16.41
CA ARG A 157 -26.44 16.23 16.45
C ARG A 157 -27.23 16.81 17.63
N GLN A 158 -26.63 16.83 18.82
CA GLN A 158 -27.28 17.41 20.02
C GLN A 158 -27.53 18.91 19.87
N SER A 159 -26.63 19.66 19.24
CA SER A 159 -26.81 21.08 18.95
C SER A 159 -27.98 21.33 17.98
N ASP A 160 -28.08 20.50 16.94
CA ASP A 160 -29.13 20.62 15.93
C ASP A 160 -30.54 20.25 16.49
N GLU A 161 -30.59 19.34 17.49
CA GLU A 161 -31.84 18.95 18.16
C GLU A 161 -32.33 20.00 19.18
N THR A 162 -31.47 20.93 19.60
CA THR A 162 -31.82 21.96 20.61
C THR A 162 -32.22 23.32 20.00
N LEU A 163 -32.12 23.48 18.69
CA LEU A 163 -32.55 24.66 17.93
C LEU A 163 -33.93 24.48 17.31
#